data_d1d23d48fa49108ff7051efaca65deb3
#
_entry.id   d1d23d48fa49108ff7051efaca65deb3
#
_cell.length_a   1.000
_cell.length_b   1.000
_cell.length_c   1.000
_cell.angle_alpha   90.00
_cell.angle_beta   90.00
_cell.angle_gamma   90.00
#
_symmetry.space_group_name_H-M   'P 1'
#
loop_
_entity.id
_entity.type
_entity.pdbx_description
1 polymer ?
#
loop_
_entity_poly.entity_id
_entity_poly.type
_entity_poly.pdbx_seq_one_letter_code
_entity_poly.pdbx_strand_id
1 'polypeptide(L)'
;MSSQRYVPSAYILCMLCLAAGVTGCAAIGQSEYQAFTPKTPETRLMNQVKLTWEVREDVGDFCQRAQKNSGNLMQLKPLACAMWVAATNECKVITGPNPNHVVLGHEVRHCFEGHFHR
;
A
#
# COMPACT_ATOMS: atom_id res chain seq x y z
N MET A 1 -23.82 -60.67 -9.78
CA MET A 1 -24.40 -59.74 -8.78
C MET A 1 -23.41 -58.57 -8.62
N SER A 2 -23.67 -57.46 -9.30
CA SER A 2 -22.82 -56.29 -9.26
C SER A 2 -23.34 -55.33 -8.22
N SER A 3 -22.60 -55.15 -7.13
CA SER A 3 -22.93 -54.21 -6.07
C SER A 3 -22.44 -52.82 -6.44
N GLN A 4 -23.30 -51.99 -7.00
CA GLN A 4 -23.05 -50.55 -7.22
C GLN A 4 -23.11 -49.85 -5.85
N ARG A 5 -21.96 -49.39 -5.37
CA ARG A 5 -21.89 -48.52 -4.21
C ARG A 5 -22.29 -47.11 -4.63
N TYR A 6 -23.46 -46.68 -4.18
CA TYR A 6 -23.90 -45.30 -4.26
C TYR A 6 -22.99 -44.43 -3.36
N VAL A 7 -22.24 -43.54 -3.95
CA VAL A 7 -21.55 -42.48 -3.21
C VAL A 7 -22.54 -41.33 -3.04
N PRO A 8 -22.92 -40.99 -1.80
CA PRO A 8 -23.92 -39.94 -1.60
C PRO A 8 -23.41 -38.58 -2.12
N SER A 9 -24.27 -37.94 -2.90
CA SER A 9 -24.06 -36.63 -3.57
C SER A 9 -23.62 -35.49 -2.62
N ALA A 10 -23.74 -35.70 -1.31
CA ALA A 10 -23.36 -34.73 -0.29
C ALA A 10 -21.84 -34.46 -0.21
N TYR A 11 -21.02 -35.42 -0.60
CA TYR A 11 -19.55 -35.25 -0.58
C TYR A 11 -19.00 -34.38 -1.74
N ILE A 12 -19.73 -34.34 -2.87
CA ILE A 12 -19.32 -33.54 -4.02
C ILE A 12 -19.59 -32.06 -3.78
N LEU A 13 -20.62 -31.72 -3.03
CA LEU A 13 -20.97 -30.33 -2.72
C LEU A 13 -19.98 -29.68 -1.73
N CYS A 14 -19.39 -30.48 -0.84
CA CYS A 14 -18.43 -29.97 0.15
C CYS A 14 -17.04 -29.70 -0.42
N MET A 15 -16.64 -30.41 -1.50
CA MET A 15 -15.36 -30.20 -2.15
C MET A 15 -15.34 -28.96 -3.06
N LEU A 16 -16.50 -28.52 -3.55
CA LEU A 16 -16.62 -27.31 -4.37
C LEU A 16 -16.61 -26.00 -3.54
N CYS A 17 -16.90 -26.08 -2.25
CA CYS A 17 -16.84 -24.90 -1.37
C CYS A 17 -15.44 -24.57 -0.85
N LEU A 18 -14.45 -25.47 -1.00
CA LEU A 18 -13.08 -25.24 -0.56
C LEU A 18 -12.20 -24.52 -1.60
N ALA A 19 -12.71 -24.31 -2.83
CA ALA A 19 -11.98 -23.60 -3.90
C ALA A 19 -12.36 -22.12 -4.02
N ALA A 20 -13.31 -21.63 -3.22
CA ALA A 20 -13.78 -20.24 -3.28
C ALA A 20 -13.48 -19.53 -1.95
N GLY A 21 -12.24 -19.18 -1.72
CA GLY A 21 -12.04 -18.40 -0.52
C GLY A 21 -10.62 -18.26 -0.06
N VAL A 22 -9.83 -17.48 -0.75
CA VAL A 22 -8.90 -16.56 -0.09
C VAL A 22 -8.66 -15.39 -1.05
N THR A 23 -9.68 -14.62 -1.29
CA THR A 23 -9.54 -13.30 -1.92
C THR A 23 -9.88 -12.27 -0.85
N GLY A 24 -8.88 -11.88 -0.07
CA GLY A 24 -9.18 -10.89 0.94
C GLY A 24 -8.00 -10.47 1.80
N CYS A 25 -6.87 -10.14 1.19
CA CYS A 25 -5.84 -9.31 1.82
C CYS A 25 -5.05 -8.59 0.73
N ALA A 26 -5.74 -7.76 -0.04
CA ALA A 26 -5.09 -6.85 -0.98
C ALA A 26 -4.95 -5.48 -0.29
N ALA A 27 -4.09 -5.37 0.69
CA ALA A 27 -3.83 -4.10 1.34
C ALA A 27 -2.69 -3.32 0.67
N ILE A 28 -1.74 -4.02 0.04
CA ILE A 28 -0.63 -3.41 -0.70
C ILE A 28 -0.46 -4.25 -1.95
N GLY A 29 -0.45 -3.61 -3.13
CA GLY A 29 -0.25 -4.32 -4.39
C GLY A 29 1.06 -5.12 -4.38
N GLN A 30 1.07 -6.30 -4.97
CA GLN A 30 2.29 -7.14 -5.06
C GLN A 30 3.47 -6.39 -5.70
N SER A 31 3.17 -5.38 -6.53
CA SER A 31 4.17 -4.49 -7.14
C SER A 31 5.02 -3.74 -6.10
N GLU A 32 4.48 -3.43 -4.93
CA GLU A 32 5.21 -2.71 -3.87
C GLU A 32 6.27 -3.59 -3.19
N TYR A 33 6.17 -4.91 -3.30
CA TYR A 33 7.18 -5.85 -2.79
C TYR A 33 8.27 -6.17 -3.80
N GLN A 34 8.16 -5.67 -5.02
CA GLN A 34 9.14 -5.92 -6.07
C GLN A 34 10.28 -4.90 -6.02
N ALA A 35 11.45 -5.34 -6.48
CA ALA A 35 12.56 -4.43 -6.69
C ALA A 35 12.19 -3.36 -7.73
N PHE A 36 12.62 -2.15 -7.51
CA PHE A 36 12.45 -1.05 -8.44
C PHE A 36 13.79 -0.41 -8.81
N THR A 37 13.85 0.27 -9.95
CA THR A 37 15.02 1.05 -10.33
C THR A 37 14.92 2.44 -9.72
N PRO A 38 15.83 2.83 -8.80
CA PRO A 38 15.83 4.18 -8.25
C PRO A 38 16.08 5.23 -9.34
N LYS A 39 15.48 6.41 -9.18
CA LYS A 39 15.84 7.56 -9.99
C LYS A 39 17.30 7.94 -9.75
N THR A 40 17.99 8.41 -10.79
CA THR A 40 19.34 8.93 -10.65
C THR A 40 19.35 10.23 -9.82
N PRO A 41 20.48 10.58 -9.16
CA PRO A 41 20.55 11.81 -8.34
C PRO A 41 20.07 13.08 -9.07
N GLU A 42 20.32 13.17 -10.36
CA GLU A 42 19.97 14.33 -11.20
C GLU A 42 18.46 14.42 -11.45
N THR A 43 17.75 13.32 -11.35
CA THR A 43 16.29 13.24 -11.62
C THR A 43 15.45 13.11 -10.35
N ARG A 44 16.08 13.03 -9.18
CA ARG A 44 15.38 12.98 -7.90
C ARG A 44 14.82 14.35 -7.54
N LEU A 45 13.75 14.34 -6.76
CA LEU A 45 13.21 15.55 -6.16
C LEU A 45 14.19 16.14 -5.14
N MET A 46 14.76 15.30 -4.29
CA MET A 46 15.74 15.66 -3.26
C MET A 46 16.79 14.57 -3.13
N ASN A 47 18.05 14.95 -2.90
CA ASN A 47 19.13 14.00 -2.63
C ASN A 47 19.51 13.93 -1.15
N GLN A 48 19.10 14.94 -0.39
CA GLN A 48 19.23 14.99 1.07
C GLN A 48 17.87 15.38 1.64
N VAL A 49 17.44 14.72 2.70
CA VAL A 49 16.11 14.92 3.29
C VAL A 49 16.23 15.04 4.79
N LYS A 50 15.63 16.10 5.35
CA LYS A 50 15.29 16.19 6.77
C LYS A 50 13.98 15.45 6.97
N LEU A 51 14.06 14.19 7.41
CA LEU A 51 12.91 13.32 7.57
C LEU A 51 12.29 13.48 8.95
N THR A 52 10.98 13.67 8.98
CA THR A 52 10.16 13.58 10.20
C THR A 52 9.14 12.46 10.02
N TRP A 53 8.99 11.62 11.00
CA TRP A 53 7.97 10.58 11.02
C TRP A 53 6.92 10.89 12.11
N GLU A 54 5.67 10.97 11.68
CA GLU A 54 4.51 11.21 12.53
C GLU A 54 3.58 10.00 12.51
N VAL A 55 3.16 9.54 13.68
CA VAL A 55 2.20 8.45 13.84
C VAL A 55 0.85 9.03 14.20
N ARG A 56 -0.22 8.62 13.47
CA ARG A 56 -1.58 9.11 13.67
C ARG A 56 -2.61 7.98 13.62
N GLU A 57 -3.55 8.01 14.55
CA GLU A 57 -4.71 7.10 14.51
C GLU A 57 -5.65 7.41 13.32
N ASP A 58 -5.78 8.68 12.96
CA ASP A 58 -6.62 9.17 11.87
C ASP A 58 -5.89 9.30 10.53
N VAL A 59 -4.81 8.54 10.31
CA VAL A 59 -3.92 8.67 9.15
C VAL A 59 -4.67 8.69 7.81
N GLY A 60 -5.65 7.80 7.62
CA GLY A 60 -6.41 7.73 6.38
C GLY A 60 -7.17 9.01 6.07
N ASP A 61 -7.85 9.57 7.05
CA ASP A 61 -8.60 10.82 6.90
C ASP A 61 -7.66 12.03 6.76
N PHE A 62 -6.57 12.04 7.51
CA PHE A 62 -5.56 13.10 7.43
C PHE A 62 -4.92 13.15 6.04
N CYS A 63 -4.40 12.02 5.57
CA CYS A 63 -3.73 11.93 4.27
C CYS A 63 -4.69 12.19 3.10
N GLN A 64 -5.94 11.74 3.20
CA GLN A 64 -6.96 12.03 2.18
C GLN A 64 -7.25 13.53 2.10
N ARG A 65 -7.36 14.23 3.23
CA ARG A 65 -7.54 15.70 3.24
C ARG A 65 -6.33 16.43 2.66
N ALA A 66 -5.12 15.99 3.01
CA ALA A 66 -3.88 16.59 2.51
C ALA A 66 -3.77 16.45 0.98
N GLN A 67 -4.11 15.29 0.43
CA GLN A 67 -4.11 15.04 -1.02
C GLN A 67 -5.20 15.83 -1.74
N LYS A 68 -6.40 15.93 -1.18
CA LYS A 68 -7.48 16.75 -1.73
C LYS A 68 -7.07 18.21 -1.84
N ASN A 69 -6.40 18.74 -0.83
CA ASN A 69 -5.91 20.12 -0.82
C ASN A 69 -4.82 20.37 -1.88
N SER A 70 -4.09 19.34 -2.29
CA SER A 70 -3.11 19.39 -3.39
C SER A 70 -3.70 19.04 -4.77
N GLY A 71 -5.02 18.90 -4.89
CA GLY A 71 -5.71 18.63 -6.15
C GLY A 71 -5.77 17.14 -6.55
N ASN A 72 -5.27 16.25 -5.72
CA ASN A 72 -5.35 14.81 -5.94
C ASN A 72 -6.62 14.22 -5.30
N LEU A 73 -7.50 13.67 -6.13
CA LEU A 73 -8.71 13.00 -5.69
C LEU A 73 -8.44 11.49 -5.57
N MET A 74 -8.06 11.01 -4.39
CA MET A 74 -8.05 9.58 -4.12
C MET A 74 -9.40 9.12 -3.57
N GLN A 75 -9.96 8.09 -4.18
CA GLN A 75 -11.23 7.49 -3.76
C GLN A 75 -11.09 6.64 -2.50
N LEU A 76 -9.90 6.10 -2.24
CA LEU A 76 -9.62 5.24 -1.09
C LEU A 76 -8.81 6.00 -0.05
N LYS A 77 -9.07 5.71 1.23
CA LYS A 77 -8.26 6.23 2.32
C LYS A 77 -6.86 5.62 2.28
N PRO A 78 -5.80 6.42 2.18
CA PRO A 78 -4.44 5.90 2.17
C PRO A 78 -4.04 5.33 3.53
N LEU A 79 -3.12 4.36 3.53
CA LEU A 79 -2.56 3.78 4.75
C LEU A 79 -1.47 4.66 5.36
N ALA A 80 -0.88 5.53 4.57
CA ALA A 80 0.17 6.46 4.92
C ALA A 80 0.27 7.55 3.87
N CYS A 81 1.06 8.57 4.11
CA CYS A 81 1.43 9.56 3.10
C CYS A 81 2.75 10.24 3.42
N ALA A 82 3.39 10.80 2.40
CA ALA A 82 4.54 11.69 2.52
C ALA A 82 4.16 13.11 2.08
N MET A 83 4.65 14.09 2.81
CA MET A 83 4.51 15.51 2.50
C MET A 83 5.89 16.14 2.48
N TRP A 84 6.24 16.86 1.40
CA TRP A 84 7.59 17.39 1.24
C TRP A 84 7.61 18.86 0.81
N VAL A 85 8.69 19.51 1.20
CA VAL A 85 9.03 20.88 0.78
C VAL A 85 10.44 20.85 0.22
N ALA A 86 10.57 20.76 -1.10
CA ALA A 86 11.86 20.62 -1.75
C ALA A 86 12.82 21.80 -1.49
N ALA A 87 12.28 23.01 -1.35
CA ALA A 87 13.08 24.21 -1.08
C ALA A 87 13.85 24.15 0.25
N THR A 88 13.35 23.42 1.24
CA THR A 88 13.98 23.26 2.58
C THR A 88 14.55 21.89 2.82
N ASN A 89 14.46 20.97 1.85
CA ASN A 89 14.79 19.56 1.98
C ASN A 89 14.04 18.86 3.13
N GLU A 90 12.84 19.28 3.41
CA GLU A 90 12.02 18.70 4.48
C GLU A 90 11.01 17.71 3.92
N CYS A 91 10.86 16.59 4.60
CA CYS A 91 9.84 15.61 4.31
C CYS A 91 9.27 15.03 5.60
N LYS A 92 7.95 14.96 5.65
CA LYS A 92 7.22 14.32 6.73
C LYS A 92 6.53 13.08 6.21
N VAL A 93 6.84 11.93 6.79
CA VAL A 93 6.14 10.67 6.59
C VAL A 93 5.09 10.50 7.68
N ILE A 94 3.86 10.23 7.31
CA ILE A 94 2.74 10.05 8.22
C ILE A 94 2.21 8.63 8.04
N THR A 95 2.15 7.87 9.15
CA THR A 95 1.66 6.50 9.17
C THR A 95 0.63 6.30 10.27
N GLY A 96 -0.09 5.19 10.22
CA GLY A 96 -0.82 4.67 11.38
C GLY A 96 0.12 4.10 12.43
N PRO A 97 -0.43 3.62 13.57
CA PRO A 97 0.39 3.13 14.69
C PRO A 97 1.18 1.86 14.38
N ASN A 98 0.75 1.06 13.41
CA ASN A 98 1.36 -0.24 13.08
C ASN A 98 1.68 -0.34 11.57
N PRO A 99 2.54 0.53 11.01
CA PRO A 99 2.94 0.43 9.62
C PRO A 99 3.84 -0.79 9.42
N ASN A 100 3.75 -1.43 8.26
CA ASN A 100 4.77 -2.38 7.86
C ASN A 100 5.92 -1.66 7.13
N HIS A 101 7.03 -2.37 6.93
CA HIS A 101 8.23 -1.81 6.31
C HIS A 101 8.00 -1.39 4.86
N VAL A 102 7.09 -2.06 4.13
CA VAL A 102 6.78 -1.72 2.74
C VAL A 102 6.08 -0.38 2.67
N VAL A 103 5.07 -0.15 3.52
CA VAL A 103 4.37 1.15 3.61
C VAL A 103 5.34 2.26 3.98
N LEU A 104 6.15 2.05 5.02
CA LEU A 104 7.11 3.06 5.46
C LEU A 104 8.16 3.35 4.38
N GLY A 105 8.72 2.32 3.76
CA GLY A 105 9.69 2.47 2.67
C GLY A 105 9.12 3.17 1.45
N HIS A 106 7.87 2.87 1.10
CA HIS A 106 7.13 3.54 0.02
C HIS A 106 7.03 5.05 0.27
N GLU A 107 6.62 5.46 1.45
CA GLU A 107 6.49 6.88 1.80
C GLU A 107 7.85 7.58 1.88
N VAL A 108 8.88 6.90 2.39
CA VAL A 108 10.25 7.43 2.37
C VAL A 108 10.75 7.64 0.94
N ARG A 109 10.43 6.73 0.02
CA ARG A 109 10.77 6.88 -1.40
C ARG A 109 10.18 8.16 -2.00
N HIS A 110 8.93 8.51 -1.64
CA HIS A 110 8.32 9.78 -2.05
C HIS A 110 9.14 11.00 -1.66
N CYS A 111 9.81 10.97 -0.50
CA CYS A 111 10.66 12.07 -0.06
C CYS A 111 11.83 12.35 -1.03
N PHE A 112 12.37 11.29 -1.65
CA PHE A 112 13.49 11.42 -2.59
C PHE A 112 13.06 11.57 -4.04
N GLU A 113 12.02 10.83 -4.45
CA GLU A 113 11.64 10.70 -5.85
C GLU A 113 10.36 11.45 -6.22
N GLY A 114 9.67 12.05 -5.25
CA GLY A 114 8.41 12.74 -5.46
C GLY A 114 7.29 11.80 -5.87
N HIS A 115 6.45 12.22 -6.80
CA HIS A 115 5.42 11.36 -7.38
C HIS A 115 6.06 10.38 -8.37
N PHE A 116 6.12 9.10 -8.01
CA PHE A 116 6.65 8.03 -8.86
C PHE A 116 5.58 7.04 -9.32
N HIS A 117 4.37 7.14 -8.79
CA HIS A 117 3.23 6.38 -9.30
C HIS A 117 2.79 6.91 -10.66
N ARG A 118 2.29 6.01 -11.48
CA ARG A 118 1.60 6.33 -12.74
C ARG A 118 0.10 6.22 -12.54
#